data_457285300b993048da2cb112fdd7dfc8
#
_entry.id   457285300b993048da2cb112fdd7dfc8
#
_cell.length_a   1.000
_cell.length_b   1.000
_cell.length_c   1.000
_cell.angle_alpha   90.00
_cell.angle_beta   90.00
_cell.angle_gamma   90.00
#
_symmetry.space_group_name_H-M   'P 1'
#
loop_
_entity.id
_entity.type
_entity.pdbx_description
1 polymer ?
#
loop_
_entity_poly.entity_id
_entity_poly.type
_entity_poly.pdbx_seq_one_letter_code
_entity_poly.pdbx_strand_id
1 'polypeptide(L)'
;RMTHDDKHLIMDDGTATLTYLDPTTLKPVKKVQVYDDKDAMVYINELEYSEGYIYANVWTTNLIVKIDPETGKVLAKIDLDGILSMTNSGKQVDVLNGIAIDPATKKMYVTGKYYPKLFEIKLVKKE
;
A
#
# COMPACT_ATOMS: atom_id res chain seq x y z
N ARG A 1 0.74 9.05 -4.72
CA ARG A 1 0.80 8.91 -3.26
C ARG A 1 2.24 8.91 -2.78
N MET A 2 2.44 8.99 -1.48
CA MET A 2 3.80 9.16 -0.95
C MET A 2 3.93 8.51 0.42
N THR A 3 5.08 7.90 0.64
CA THR A 3 5.53 7.46 1.96
C THR A 3 6.99 7.85 2.13
N HIS A 4 7.64 7.42 3.17
CA HIS A 4 9.07 7.64 3.37
C HIS A 4 9.71 6.47 4.12
N ASP A 5 10.96 6.21 3.78
CA ASP A 5 11.86 5.47 4.65
C ASP A 5 12.68 6.50 5.46
N ASP A 6 13.72 6.09 6.16
CA ASP A 6 14.51 7.04 6.95
C ASP A 6 15.44 7.93 6.09
N LYS A 7 15.51 7.70 4.80
CA LYS A 7 16.47 8.37 3.91
C LYS A 7 15.83 9.07 2.73
N HIS A 8 14.65 8.63 2.29
CA HIS A 8 14.04 9.11 1.05
C HIS A 8 12.54 9.32 1.23
N LEU A 9 12.00 10.21 0.41
CA LEU A 9 10.57 10.20 0.09
C LEU A 9 10.35 9.22 -1.04
N ILE A 10 9.28 8.46 -0.98
CA ILE A 10 8.94 7.43 -1.98
C ILE A 10 7.55 7.73 -2.51
N MET A 11 7.44 7.92 -3.80
CA MET A 11 6.16 8.29 -4.41
C MET A 11 5.80 7.38 -5.57
N ASP A 12 4.50 7.25 -5.80
CA ASP A 12 3.96 6.67 -7.02
C ASP A 12 3.06 7.69 -7.74
N ASP A 13 2.83 7.42 -9.01
CA ASP A 13 1.97 8.24 -9.88
C ASP A 13 0.79 7.44 -10.44
N GLY A 14 0.50 6.27 -9.86
CA GLY A 14 -0.54 5.37 -10.34
C GLY A 14 -0.05 4.33 -11.35
N THR A 15 1.22 4.42 -11.75
CA THR A 15 1.87 3.40 -12.58
C THR A 15 2.50 2.33 -11.68
N ALA A 16 3.30 1.44 -12.27
CA ALA A 16 4.07 0.46 -11.52
C ALA A 16 5.39 1.02 -10.97
N THR A 17 5.70 2.29 -11.21
CA THR A 17 6.98 2.87 -10.86
C THR A 17 6.92 3.59 -9.51
N LEU A 18 7.85 3.25 -8.62
CA LEU A 18 8.13 4.00 -7.40
C LEU A 18 9.33 4.88 -7.64
N THR A 19 9.20 6.18 -7.36
CA THR A 19 10.29 7.14 -7.48
C THR A 19 10.77 7.52 -6.10
N TYR A 20 12.06 7.38 -5.86
CA TYR A 20 12.72 7.76 -4.61
C TYR A 20 13.31 9.16 -4.79
N LEU A 21 12.95 10.04 -3.87
CA LEU A 21 13.40 11.44 -3.89
C LEU A 21 14.32 11.72 -2.71
N ASP A 22 15.34 12.55 -2.97
CA ASP A 22 16.11 13.18 -1.89
C ASP A 22 15.18 14.09 -1.10
N PRO A 23 15.08 13.94 0.24
CA PRO A 23 14.12 14.72 1.03
C PRO A 23 14.49 16.21 1.14
N THR A 24 15.74 16.56 0.88
CA THR A 24 16.20 17.96 0.93
C THR A 24 15.99 18.67 -0.40
N THR A 25 16.43 18.06 -1.50
CA THR A 25 16.36 18.67 -2.83
C THR A 25 15.09 18.33 -3.59
N LEU A 26 14.37 17.29 -3.19
CA LEU A 26 13.20 16.71 -3.85
C LEU A 26 13.51 16.19 -5.26
N LYS A 27 14.77 15.96 -5.57
CA LYS A 27 15.18 15.41 -6.86
C LYS A 27 15.11 13.89 -6.82
N PRO A 28 14.71 13.25 -7.94
CA PRO A 28 14.74 11.79 -8.04
C PRO A 28 16.18 11.27 -7.93
N VAL A 29 16.36 10.24 -7.11
CA VAL A 29 17.65 9.58 -6.94
C VAL A 29 17.63 8.15 -7.48
N LYS A 30 16.47 7.50 -7.51
CA LYS A 30 16.30 6.20 -8.17
C LYS A 30 14.83 5.93 -8.46
N LYS A 31 14.60 4.99 -9.36
CA LYS A 31 13.27 4.46 -9.68
C LYS A 31 13.28 2.95 -9.57
N VAL A 32 12.20 2.40 -9.04
CA VAL A 32 12.02 0.96 -8.87
C VAL A 32 10.68 0.58 -9.47
N GLN A 33 10.67 -0.43 -10.33
CA GLN A 33 9.42 -0.93 -10.90
C GLN A 33 8.87 -2.05 -10.01
N VAL A 34 7.62 -1.91 -9.61
CA VAL A 34 6.91 -2.94 -8.86
C VAL A 34 6.44 -4.02 -9.82
N TYR A 35 6.69 -5.26 -9.48
CA TYR A 35 6.32 -6.38 -10.33
C TYR A 35 5.92 -7.60 -9.51
N ASP A 36 5.02 -8.40 -10.11
CA ASP A 36 4.58 -9.69 -9.60
C ASP A 36 4.96 -10.74 -10.64
N ASP A 37 5.79 -11.71 -10.26
CA ASP A 37 6.45 -12.63 -11.20
C ASP A 37 7.21 -11.86 -12.28
N LYS A 38 6.68 -11.84 -13.53
CA LYS A 38 7.31 -11.14 -14.66
C LYS A 38 6.56 -9.87 -15.06
N ASP A 39 5.39 -9.64 -14.47
CA ASP A 39 4.49 -8.58 -14.91
C ASP A 39 4.57 -7.35 -14.01
N ALA A 40 4.58 -6.17 -14.64
CA ALA A 40 4.50 -4.92 -13.90
C ALA A 40 3.18 -4.85 -13.13
N MET A 41 3.26 -4.47 -11.85
CA MET A 41 2.10 -4.27 -11.01
C MET A 41 1.63 -2.83 -11.15
N VAL A 42 0.68 -2.60 -12.06
CA VAL A 42 0.13 -1.26 -12.31
C VAL A 42 -0.95 -0.90 -11.27
N TYR A 43 -1.36 0.37 -11.28
CA TYR A 43 -2.39 0.91 -10.38
C TYR A 43 -2.02 0.86 -8.90
N ILE A 44 -0.73 0.92 -8.59
CA ILE A 44 -0.26 1.14 -7.22
C ILE A 44 -0.76 2.51 -6.78
N ASN A 45 -1.35 2.58 -5.59
CA ASN A 45 -1.95 3.82 -5.09
C ASN A 45 -1.41 4.16 -3.70
N GLU A 46 -2.19 4.00 -2.64
CA GLU A 46 -1.73 4.39 -1.31
C GLU A 46 -0.50 3.58 -0.89
N LEU A 47 0.47 4.25 -0.27
CA LEU A 47 1.74 3.66 0.15
C LEU A 47 1.94 3.82 1.65
N GLU A 48 2.51 2.80 2.28
CA GLU A 48 2.98 2.86 3.66
C GLU A 48 4.26 2.05 3.80
N TYR A 49 5.33 2.70 4.28
CA TYR A 49 6.59 2.02 4.57
C TYR A 49 6.62 1.61 6.04
N SER A 50 6.95 0.37 6.31
CA SER A 50 7.11 -0.13 7.68
C SER A 50 8.08 -1.30 7.71
N GLU A 51 9.04 -1.21 8.62
CA GLU A 51 9.99 -2.28 8.94
C GLU A 51 10.69 -2.89 7.72
N GLY A 52 11.11 -2.03 6.80
CA GLY A 52 11.86 -2.46 5.63
C GLY A 52 11.02 -2.89 4.44
N TYR A 53 9.71 -2.72 4.49
CA TYR A 53 8.80 -3.09 3.40
C TYR A 53 7.86 -1.96 3.06
N ILE A 54 7.39 -1.95 1.82
CA ILE A 54 6.35 -1.03 1.36
C ILE A 54 5.05 -1.81 1.20
N TYR A 55 3.98 -1.29 1.76
CA TYR A 55 2.62 -1.79 1.58
C TYR A 55 1.86 -0.82 0.69
N ALA A 56 1.14 -1.33 -0.28
CA ALA A 56 0.43 -0.49 -1.24
C ALA A 56 -0.94 -1.08 -1.58
N ASN A 57 -1.93 -0.21 -1.71
CA ASN A 57 -3.20 -0.60 -2.31
C ASN A 57 -3.01 -0.76 -3.82
N VAL A 58 -3.65 -1.77 -4.38
CA VAL A 58 -3.82 -1.91 -5.83
C VAL A 58 -5.19 -1.37 -6.17
N TRP A 59 -5.23 -0.21 -6.83
CA TRP A 59 -6.46 0.53 -7.09
C TRP A 59 -7.48 -0.31 -7.86
N THR A 60 -8.73 -0.17 -7.50
CA THR A 60 -9.90 -0.92 -8.00
C THR A 60 -9.96 -2.38 -7.53
N THR A 61 -9.07 -2.81 -6.66
CA THR A 61 -9.09 -4.16 -6.08
C THR A 61 -9.23 -4.09 -4.55
N ASN A 62 -9.44 -5.24 -3.93
CA ASN A 62 -9.40 -5.39 -2.47
C ASN A 62 -8.04 -5.92 -2.01
N LEU A 63 -6.99 -5.68 -2.80
CA LEU A 63 -5.64 -6.17 -2.50
C LEU A 63 -4.76 -5.07 -1.95
N ILE A 64 -3.95 -5.46 -0.96
CA ILE A 64 -2.74 -4.73 -0.56
C ILE A 64 -1.57 -5.63 -0.90
N VAL A 65 -0.54 -5.08 -1.51
CA VAL A 65 0.68 -5.82 -1.81
C VAL A 65 1.81 -5.38 -0.88
N LYS A 66 2.64 -6.34 -0.48
CA LYS A 66 3.86 -6.11 0.26
C LYS A 66 5.01 -6.17 -0.72
N ILE A 67 5.82 -5.12 -0.76
CA ILE A 67 6.82 -4.90 -1.80
C ILE A 67 8.21 -4.82 -1.16
N ASP A 68 9.18 -5.50 -1.78
CA ASP A 68 10.59 -5.29 -1.49
C ASP A 68 11.02 -3.91 -2.04
N PRO A 69 11.45 -2.98 -1.18
CA PRO A 69 11.75 -1.63 -1.64
C PRO A 69 13.01 -1.53 -2.51
N GLU A 70 13.90 -2.51 -2.45
CA GLU A 70 15.13 -2.49 -3.24
C GLU A 70 14.90 -2.99 -4.67
N THR A 71 14.08 -4.02 -4.83
CA THR A 71 13.88 -4.67 -6.13
C THR A 71 12.54 -4.33 -6.78
N GLY A 72 11.56 -3.92 -6.00
CA GLY A 72 10.18 -3.74 -6.46
C GLY A 72 9.37 -5.04 -6.53
N LYS A 73 9.95 -6.16 -6.11
CA LYS A 73 9.25 -7.46 -6.15
C LYS A 73 8.11 -7.50 -5.15
N VAL A 74 6.94 -7.95 -5.60
CA VAL A 74 5.80 -8.25 -4.72
C VAL A 74 6.11 -9.53 -3.96
N LEU A 75 6.19 -9.41 -2.64
CA LEU A 75 6.52 -10.51 -1.72
C LEU A 75 5.29 -11.21 -1.17
N ALA A 76 4.19 -10.48 -1.04
CA ALA A 76 2.95 -11.03 -0.50
C ALA A 76 1.76 -10.21 -0.99
N LYS A 77 0.61 -10.85 -1.05
CA LYS A 77 -0.68 -10.22 -1.34
C LYS A 77 -1.58 -10.40 -0.14
N ILE A 78 -2.18 -9.30 0.30
CA ILE A 78 -3.12 -9.27 1.40
C ILE A 78 -4.50 -9.07 0.80
N ASP A 79 -5.34 -10.10 0.90
CA ASP A 79 -6.68 -10.08 0.34
C ASP A 79 -7.66 -9.59 1.41
N LEU A 80 -8.27 -8.45 1.15
CA LEU A 80 -9.27 -7.84 2.02
C LEU A 80 -10.69 -8.00 1.45
N ASP A 81 -10.87 -8.95 0.55
CA ASP A 81 -12.18 -9.23 -0.02
C ASP A 81 -13.16 -9.58 1.10
N GLY A 82 -14.35 -8.99 1.03
CA GLY A 82 -15.37 -9.20 2.05
C GLY A 82 -15.27 -8.32 3.29
N ILE A 83 -14.17 -7.54 3.47
CA ILE A 83 -14.03 -6.70 4.66
C ILE A 83 -15.18 -5.68 4.77
N LEU A 84 -15.66 -5.19 3.65
CA LEU A 84 -16.72 -4.20 3.61
C LEU A 84 -18.07 -4.76 4.07
N SER A 85 -18.32 -6.05 3.87
CA SER A 85 -19.56 -6.69 4.31
C SER A 85 -19.72 -6.66 5.83
N MET A 86 -18.62 -6.50 6.56
CA MET A 86 -18.64 -6.39 8.02
C MET A 86 -19.15 -5.02 8.51
N THR A 87 -19.35 -4.06 7.63
CA THR A 87 -19.79 -2.71 8.01
C THR A 87 -21.28 -2.60 8.23
N ASN A 88 -22.06 -3.42 7.55
CA ASN A 88 -23.52 -3.39 7.61
C ASN A 88 -24.11 -1.99 7.32
N SER A 89 -23.43 -1.20 6.50
CA SER A 89 -23.71 0.23 6.38
C SER A 89 -24.89 0.56 5.46
N GLY A 90 -25.17 -0.29 4.48
CA GLY A 90 -26.16 -0.01 3.44
C GLY A 90 -25.84 1.22 2.59
N LYS A 91 -24.71 1.86 2.81
CA LYS A 91 -24.28 3.06 2.09
C LYS A 91 -23.40 2.69 0.91
N GLN A 92 -23.51 3.50 -0.14
CA GLN A 92 -22.60 3.37 -1.26
C GLN A 92 -21.18 3.77 -0.84
N VAL A 93 -20.22 2.91 -1.15
CA VAL A 93 -18.80 3.12 -0.87
C VAL A 93 -18.00 3.03 -2.17
N ASP A 94 -16.82 3.62 -2.13
CA ASP A 94 -15.88 3.58 -3.25
C ASP A 94 -14.74 2.59 -2.91
N VAL A 95 -13.61 2.72 -3.58
CA VAL A 95 -12.52 1.75 -3.51
C VAL A 95 -11.79 1.78 -2.17
N LEU A 96 -11.22 0.63 -1.80
CA LEU A 96 -10.26 0.52 -0.72
C LEU A 96 -9.05 1.41 -1.04
N ASN A 97 -8.70 2.30 -0.11
CA ASN A 97 -7.63 3.28 -0.33
C ASN A 97 -7.28 3.95 0.98
N GLY A 98 -6.29 3.42 1.66
CA GLY A 98 -5.82 3.98 2.92
C GLY A 98 -5.17 2.91 3.76
N ILE A 99 -3.89 3.10 4.06
CA ILE A 99 -3.11 2.20 4.89
C ILE A 99 -2.37 3.04 5.91
N ALA A 100 -2.44 2.66 7.17
CA ALA A 100 -1.60 3.25 8.21
C ALA A 100 -1.07 2.15 9.10
N ILE A 101 0.18 2.27 9.52
CA ILE A 101 0.82 1.33 10.45
C ILE A 101 1.37 2.15 11.61
N ASP A 102 0.92 1.79 12.82
CA ASP A 102 1.42 2.42 14.04
C ASP A 102 2.87 1.99 14.27
N PRO A 103 3.82 2.93 14.30
CA PRO A 103 5.23 2.56 14.45
C PRO A 103 5.55 1.95 15.82
N ALA A 104 4.76 2.24 16.84
CA ALA A 104 4.99 1.72 18.18
C ALA A 104 4.41 0.32 18.37
N THR A 105 3.16 0.10 17.95
CA THR A 105 2.45 -1.17 18.16
C THR A 105 2.53 -2.11 16.96
N LYS A 106 2.89 -1.59 15.78
CA LYS A 106 2.90 -2.29 14.50
C LYS A 106 1.50 -2.72 14.03
N LYS A 107 0.46 -2.19 14.62
CA LYS A 107 -0.90 -2.43 14.19
C LYS A 107 -1.14 -1.78 12.84
N MET A 108 -1.82 -2.49 11.96
CA MET A 108 -2.17 -2.02 10.64
C MET A 108 -3.64 -1.66 10.58
N TYR A 109 -3.92 -0.50 9.98
CA TYR A 109 -5.27 0.01 9.80
C TYR A 109 -5.53 0.25 8.32
N VAL A 110 -6.73 -0.10 7.87
CA VAL A 110 -7.14 0.12 6.49
C VAL A 110 -8.51 0.76 6.44
N THR A 111 -8.73 1.55 5.39
CA THR A 111 -10.01 2.17 5.12
C THR A 111 -10.16 2.37 3.61
N GLY A 112 -11.19 3.05 3.19
CA GLY A 112 -11.42 3.36 1.78
C GLY A 112 -12.26 4.63 1.63
N LYS A 113 -12.43 5.04 0.39
CA LYS A 113 -13.23 6.21 0.06
C LYS A 113 -14.68 5.95 0.43
N TYR A 114 -15.26 6.87 1.18
CA TYR A 114 -16.63 6.78 1.69
C TYR A 114 -16.90 5.58 2.60
N TYR A 115 -15.83 4.91 3.08
CA TYR A 115 -15.99 3.84 4.04
C TYR A 115 -16.51 4.42 5.37
N PRO A 116 -17.53 3.79 5.97
CA PRO A 116 -18.08 4.25 7.25
C PRO A 116 -17.19 3.91 8.43
N LYS A 117 -16.16 3.07 8.22
CA LYS A 117 -15.31 2.55 9.29
C LYS A 117 -13.85 2.50 8.88
N LEU A 118 -13.00 2.60 9.90
CA LEU A 118 -11.58 2.28 9.85
C LEU A 118 -11.41 0.88 10.44
N PHE A 119 -10.68 0.01 9.76
CA PHE A 119 -10.49 -1.37 10.20
C PHE A 119 -9.07 -1.57 10.71
N GLU A 120 -8.94 -2.10 11.92
CA GLU A 120 -7.68 -2.69 12.37
C GLU A 120 -7.61 -4.12 11.85
N ILE A 121 -6.54 -4.45 11.16
CA ILE A 121 -6.36 -5.79 10.60
C ILE A 121 -5.13 -6.47 11.18
N LYS A 122 -5.20 -7.78 11.26
CA LYS A 122 -4.07 -8.63 11.63
C LYS A 122 -3.78 -9.54 10.44
N LEU A 123 -2.51 -9.54 10.01
CA LEU A 123 -2.11 -10.37 8.89
C LEU A 123 -1.95 -11.81 9.34
N VAL A 124 -2.61 -12.72 8.64
CA VAL A 124 -2.48 -14.15 8.86
C VAL A 124 -2.08 -14.80 7.54
N LYS A 125 -1.18 -15.78 7.63
CA LYS A 125 -0.73 -16.48 6.45
C LYS A 125 -1.83 -17.43 5.98
N LYS A 126 -2.18 -17.34 4.72
CA LYS A 126 -3.11 -18.26 4.08
C LYS A 126 -2.38 -19.55 3.73
N GLU A 127 -2.89 -20.64 4.20
CA GLU A 127 -2.38 -21.98 3.89
C GLU A 127 -2.94 -22.52 2.57
#